data_e9c9007a4dc3defdda03300b9bf9cb89
#
_entry.id   e9c9007a4dc3defdda03300b9bf9cb89
#
_cell.length_a   1.000
_cell.length_b   1.000
_cell.length_c   1.000
_cell.angle_alpha   90.00
_cell.angle_beta   90.00
_cell.angle_gamma   90.00
#
_symmetry.space_group_name_H-M   'P 1'
#
loop_
_entity.id
_entity.type
_entity.pdbx_description
1 polymer ?
#
loop_
_entity_poly.entity_id
_entity_poly.type
_entity_poly.pdbx_seq_one_letter_code
_entity_poly.pdbx_strand_id
1 'polypeptide(L)'
;MIRLLNFFQDLLDRLRALDFLAPLAIRLYLVPIFWMAGTMKLNNVGLDCLAAGSGPCDFTPRQDIIDWFGNAEWGLGLPFPEVMAYLASYTEYFGAILLLIGLAVRWITIPLLVTMVVAAVSVHWQNGWLAIASGTGVFATERTEGAIERLDVAKGILQEHGNYDWLTENGSLVVLNNGIEFAATYFIMLLALFFMGAGKYFSMDYWIARRWRR
;
A
#
# COMPACT_ATOMS: atom_id res chain seq x y z
N MET A 1 -14.87 17.88 -38.99
CA MET A 1 -14.92 17.51 -37.56
C MET A 1 -14.71 16.00 -37.36
N ILE A 2 -15.54 15.12 -37.94
CA ILE A 2 -15.43 13.64 -37.78
C ILE A 2 -14.07 13.09 -38.23
N ARG A 3 -13.52 13.52 -39.37
CA ARG A 3 -12.20 13.07 -39.86
C ARG A 3 -11.06 13.43 -38.90
N LEU A 4 -11.13 14.59 -38.26
CA LEU A 4 -10.14 15.01 -37.28
C LEU A 4 -10.23 14.17 -35.98
N LEU A 5 -11.45 13.88 -35.52
CA LEU A 5 -11.68 12.99 -34.38
C LEU A 5 -11.17 11.58 -34.67
N ASN A 6 -11.46 11.03 -35.85
CA ASN A 6 -10.94 9.71 -36.22
C ASN A 6 -9.40 9.68 -36.28
N PHE A 7 -8.77 10.74 -36.82
CA PHE A 7 -7.31 10.84 -36.82
C PHE A 7 -6.71 10.78 -35.39
N PHE A 8 -7.31 11.52 -34.45
CA PHE A 8 -6.85 11.44 -33.05
C PHE A 8 -7.14 10.08 -32.42
N GLN A 9 -8.27 9.47 -32.73
CA GLN A 9 -8.60 8.13 -32.28
C GLN A 9 -7.58 7.09 -32.79
N ASP A 10 -7.26 7.12 -34.08
CA ASP A 10 -6.26 6.24 -34.68
C ASP A 10 -4.87 6.43 -34.05
N LEU A 11 -4.52 7.68 -33.70
CA LEU A 11 -3.27 7.98 -32.98
C LEU A 11 -3.28 7.36 -31.58
N LEU A 12 -4.38 7.50 -30.84
CA LEU A 12 -4.53 6.89 -29.51
C LEU A 12 -4.50 5.35 -29.59
N ASP A 13 -5.11 4.77 -30.62
CA ASP A 13 -5.10 3.32 -30.81
C ASP A 13 -3.68 2.77 -31.08
N ARG A 14 -2.81 3.55 -31.72
CA ARG A 14 -1.39 3.18 -31.88
C ARG A 14 -0.65 3.17 -30.52
N LEU A 15 -1.05 4.00 -29.55
CA LEU A 15 -0.48 4.00 -28.22
C LEU A 15 -0.80 2.73 -27.42
N ARG A 16 -1.77 1.91 -27.86
CA ARG A 16 -2.04 0.59 -27.26
C ARG A 16 -0.84 -0.37 -27.32
N ALA A 17 0.14 -0.11 -28.17
CA ALA A 17 1.41 -0.84 -28.13
C ALA A 17 2.15 -0.70 -26.79
N LEU A 18 1.87 0.38 -26.05
CA LEU A 18 2.42 0.70 -24.74
C LEU A 18 1.53 0.24 -23.57
N ASP A 19 0.50 -0.57 -23.81
CA ASP A 19 -0.46 -1.04 -22.81
C ASP A 19 0.20 -1.78 -21.62
N PHE A 20 1.39 -2.33 -21.85
CA PHE A 20 2.18 -3.00 -20.81
C PHE A 20 2.73 -2.06 -19.73
N LEU A 21 2.81 -0.75 -20.01
CA LEU A 21 3.35 0.22 -19.04
C LEU A 21 2.43 0.39 -17.83
N ALA A 22 1.11 0.32 -18.01
CA ALA A 22 0.16 0.49 -16.91
C ALA A 22 0.31 -0.60 -15.83
N PRO A 23 0.22 -1.91 -16.15
CA PRO A 23 0.43 -2.95 -15.16
C PRO A 23 1.86 -2.96 -14.60
N LEU A 24 2.87 -2.61 -15.39
CA LEU A 24 4.24 -2.49 -14.90
C LEU A 24 4.37 -1.37 -13.86
N ALA A 25 3.84 -0.17 -14.16
CA ALA A 25 3.89 0.97 -13.23
C ALA A 25 3.14 0.68 -11.93
N ILE A 26 1.94 0.09 -12.02
CA ILE A 26 1.16 -0.29 -10.82
C ILE A 26 1.94 -1.29 -9.97
N ARG A 27 2.53 -2.32 -10.57
CA ARG A 27 3.36 -3.30 -9.85
C ARG A 27 4.53 -2.63 -9.15
N LEU A 28 5.31 -1.81 -9.87
CA LEU A 28 6.47 -1.11 -9.32
C LEU A 28 6.07 -0.14 -8.19
N TYR A 29 4.91 0.47 -8.27
CA TYR A 29 4.37 1.32 -7.21
C TYR A 29 3.99 0.51 -5.95
N LEU A 30 3.35 -0.65 -6.12
CA LEU A 30 2.89 -1.48 -5.01
C LEU A 30 4.02 -2.26 -4.33
N VAL A 31 5.10 -2.57 -5.06
CA VAL A 31 6.24 -3.35 -4.52
C VAL A 31 6.83 -2.75 -3.24
N PRO A 32 7.28 -1.49 -3.17
CA PRO A 32 7.83 -0.94 -1.95
C PRO A 32 6.82 -0.91 -0.80
N ILE A 33 5.53 -0.71 -1.09
CA ILE A 33 4.47 -0.65 -0.09
C ILE A 33 4.33 -2.00 0.60
N PHE A 34 4.13 -3.09 -0.17
CA PHE A 34 3.99 -4.43 0.39
C PHE A 34 5.29 -5.00 0.94
N TRP A 35 6.44 -4.63 0.34
CA TRP A 35 7.75 -4.98 0.87
C TRP A 35 7.95 -4.42 2.29
N MET A 36 7.74 -3.13 2.47
CA MET A 36 7.86 -2.49 3.79
C MET A 36 6.83 -3.06 4.77
N ALA A 37 5.57 -3.20 4.36
CA ALA A 37 4.54 -3.76 5.22
C ALA A 37 4.85 -5.20 5.68
N GLY A 38 5.35 -6.04 4.77
CA GLY A 38 5.71 -7.42 5.07
C GLY A 38 6.98 -7.54 5.93
N THR A 39 8.05 -6.78 5.59
CA THR A 39 9.29 -6.80 6.37
C THR A 39 9.10 -6.28 7.79
N MET A 40 8.29 -5.25 7.99
CA MET A 40 8.00 -4.70 9.32
C MET A 40 7.23 -5.65 10.24
N LYS A 41 6.56 -6.66 9.69
CA LYS A 41 5.81 -7.66 10.45
C LYS A 41 6.62 -8.91 10.79
N LEU A 42 7.76 -9.13 10.13
CA LEU A 42 8.64 -10.28 10.30
C LEU A 42 9.87 -9.91 11.14
N ASN A 43 10.48 -10.88 11.80
CA ASN A 43 11.60 -10.63 12.72
C ASN A 43 12.88 -10.17 12.01
N ASN A 44 13.43 -10.98 11.12
CA ASN A 44 14.69 -10.66 10.43
C ASN A 44 14.67 -11.15 8.98
N VAL A 45 14.22 -10.29 8.07
CA VAL A 45 14.02 -10.63 6.65
C VAL A 45 14.51 -9.53 5.71
N GLY A 46 14.52 -9.84 4.42
CA GLY A 46 14.86 -8.88 3.39
C GLY A 46 16.37 -8.59 3.35
N LEU A 47 16.71 -7.33 3.14
CA LEU A 47 18.11 -6.91 3.05
C LEU A 47 18.84 -6.96 4.40
N ASP A 48 18.10 -6.80 5.49
CA ASP A 48 18.64 -6.74 6.84
C ASP A 48 19.26 -8.10 7.23
N CYS A 49 18.60 -9.21 6.95
CA CYS A 49 19.13 -10.52 7.26
C CYS A 49 20.28 -10.95 6.34
N LEU A 50 20.48 -10.27 5.21
CA LEU A 50 21.59 -10.52 4.29
C LEU A 50 22.83 -9.68 4.64
N ALA A 51 22.70 -8.70 5.53
CA ALA A 51 23.79 -7.86 5.97
C ALA A 51 24.79 -8.66 6.83
N ALA A 52 26.07 -8.33 6.70
CA ALA A 52 27.11 -8.99 7.48
C ALA A 52 26.90 -8.77 8.99
N GLY A 53 26.80 -9.86 9.76
CA GLY A 53 26.63 -9.82 11.21
C GLY A 53 25.16 -9.78 11.69
N SER A 54 24.17 -9.82 10.81
CA SER A 54 22.74 -9.73 11.15
C SER A 54 22.12 -11.03 11.71
N GLY A 55 22.86 -12.12 11.77
CA GLY A 55 22.32 -13.43 12.16
C GLY A 55 21.51 -14.13 11.05
N PRO A 56 20.92 -15.30 11.31
CA PRO A 56 20.12 -16.01 10.35
C PRO A 56 18.80 -15.26 10.03
N CYS A 57 18.32 -15.41 8.79
CA CYS A 57 17.00 -14.89 8.44
C CYS A 57 15.90 -15.59 9.27
N ASP A 58 15.01 -14.81 9.82
CA ASP A 58 13.87 -15.26 10.63
C ASP A 58 12.56 -14.75 10.03
N PHE A 59 11.83 -15.64 9.39
CA PHE A 59 10.55 -15.37 8.73
C PHE A 59 9.34 -15.50 9.67
N THR A 60 9.54 -15.66 10.96
CA THR A 60 8.42 -15.69 11.91
C THR A 60 7.86 -14.29 12.11
N PRO A 61 6.54 -14.13 12.26
CA PRO A 61 5.95 -12.85 12.63
C PRO A 61 6.47 -12.38 13.98
N ARG A 62 6.65 -11.08 14.12
CA ARG A 62 7.03 -10.46 15.39
C ARG A 62 5.94 -10.65 16.42
N GLN A 63 6.33 -10.87 17.67
CA GLN A 63 5.39 -11.12 18.76
C GLN A 63 4.44 -9.94 19.00
N ASP A 64 4.93 -8.70 18.88
CA ASP A 64 4.11 -7.50 19.03
C ASP A 64 3.01 -7.40 17.97
N ILE A 65 3.24 -7.93 16.76
CA ILE A 65 2.22 -8.02 15.69
C ILE A 65 1.17 -9.08 16.03
N ILE A 66 1.59 -10.25 16.53
CA ILE A 66 0.67 -11.31 16.96
C ILE A 66 -0.23 -10.79 18.09
N ASP A 67 0.37 -10.13 19.09
CA ASP A 67 -0.35 -9.56 20.22
C ASP A 67 -1.33 -8.47 19.77
N TRP A 68 -0.93 -7.60 18.84
CA TRP A 68 -1.80 -6.57 18.28
C TRP A 68 -2.97 -7.17 17.48
N PHE A 69 -2.75 -8.24 16.74
CA PHE A 69 -3.82 -8.92 16.01
C PHE A 69 -4.84 -9.56 16.95
N GLY A 70 -4.40 -10.09 18.09
CA GLY A 70 -5.26 -10.82 19.03
C GLY A 70 -5.95 -9.94 20.07
N ASN A 71 -5.40 -8.79 20.39
CA ASN A 71 -5.94 -7.97 21.47
C ASN A 71 -7.20 -7.21 21.04
N ALA A 72 -8.29 -7.38 21.79
CA ALA A 72 -9.58 -6.73 21.49
C ALA A 72 -9.69 -5.30 22.04
N GLU A 73 -8.83 -4.89 22.98
CA GLU A 73 -8.91 -3.56 23.61
C GLU A 73 -8.09 -2.52 22.85
N TRP A 74 -6.86 -2.89 22.48
CA TRP A 74 -5.92 -1.95 21.81
C TRP A 74 -5.42 -2.45 20.43
N GLY A 75 -5.87 -3.60 19.98
CA GLY A 75 -5.51 -4.22 18.71
C GLY A 75 -6.73 -4.49 17.81
N LEU A 76 -6.65 -5.56 17.03
CA LEU A 76 -7.68 -5.91 16.05
C LEU A 76 -8.72 -6.91 16.58
N GLY A 77 -8.44 -7.63 17.68
CA GLY A 77 -9.33 -8.65 18.25
C GLY A 77 -9.64 -9.81 17.28
N LEU A 78 -8.71 -10.14 16.37
CA LEU A 78 -8.92 -11.19 15.38
C LEU A 78 -8.85 -12.58 16.00
N PRO A 79 -9.66 -13.54 15.54
CA PRO A 79 -9.53 -14.94 15.92
C PRO A 79 -8.23 -15.52 15.34
N PHE A 80 -7.60 -16.44 16.06
CA PHE A 80 -6.36 -17.10 15.64
C PHE A 80 -5.24 -16.10 15.23
N PRO A 81 -4.84 -15.18 16.13
CA PRO A 81 -3.98 -14.05 15.80
C PRO A 81 -2.64 -14.47 15.20
N GLU A 82 -2.05 -15.55 15.66
CA GLU A 82 -0.81 -16.08 15.11
C GLU A 82 -0.97 -16.47 13.62
N VAL A 83 -2.02 -17.23 13.29
CA VAL A 83 -2.32 -17.62 11.90
C VAL A 83 -2.56 -16.39 11.02
N MET A 84 -3.31 -15.42 11.53
CA MET A 84 -3.58 -14.17 10.81
C MET A 84 -2.31 -13.35 10.59
N ALA A 85 -1.41 -13.31 11.58
CA ALA A 85 -0.13 -12.64 11.45
C ALA A 85 0.77 -13.30 10.39
N TYR A 86 0.85 -14.64 10.35
CA TYR A 86 1.56 -15.36 9.28
C TYR A 86 0.95 -15.08 7.90
N LEU A 87 -0.38 -15.21 7.76
CA LEU A 87 -1.05 -14.97 6.49
C LEU A 87 -0.83 -13.55 5.97
N ALA A 88 -0.99 -12.55 6.82
CA ALA A 88 -0.79 -11.15 6.43
C ALA A 88 0.66 -10.87 6.05
N SER A 89 1.61 -11.24 6.93
CA SER A 89 3.04 -10.98 6.71
C SER A 89 3.57 -11.66 5.46
N TYR A 90 3.23 -12.93 5.24
CA TYR A 90 3.68 -13.70 4.08
C TYR A 90 3.02 -13.24 2.79
N THR A 91 1.73 -12.91 2.84
CA THR A 91 1.02 -12.37 1.68
C THR A 91 1.67 -11.06 1.21
N GLU A 92 1.98 -10.16 2.12
CA GLU A 92 2.62 -8.89 1.79
C GLU A 92 4.08 -9.09 1.34
N TYR A 93 4.88 -9.82 2.09
CA TYR A 93 6.30 -10.03 1.79
C TYR A 93 6.53 -10.76 0.47
N PHE A 94 5.94 -11.95 0.32
CA PHE A 94 6.07 -12.72 -0.92
C PHE A 94 5.27 -12.10 -2.06
N GLY A 95 4.15 -11.42 -1.74
CA GLY A 95 3.38 -10.64 -2.69
C GLY A 95 4.21 -9.56 -3.36
N ALA A 96 5.02 -8.82 -2.60
CA ALA A 96 5.92 -7.81 -3.15
C ALA A 96 6.94 -8.43 -4.12
N ILE A 97 7.54 -9.57 -3.77
CA ILE A 97 8.49 -10.28 -4.64
C ILE A 97 7.81 -10.75 -5.93
N LEU A 98 6.63 -11.37 -5.82
CA LEU A 98 5.87 -11.86 -6.98
C LEU A 98 5.42 -10.72 -7.89
N LEU A 99 5.00 -9.60 -7.32
CA LEU A 99 4.67 -8.38 -8.07
C LEU A 99 5.92 -7.82 -8.77
N LEU A 100 7.08 -7.79 -8.12
CA LEU A 100 8.32 -7.28 -8.70
C LEU A 100 8.70 -8.06 -9.96
N ILE A 101 8.78 -9.38 -9.86
CA ILE A 101 9.17 -10.24 -10.99
C ILE A 101 8.03 -10.48 -11.99
N GLY A 102 6.79 -10.13 -11.62
CA GLY A 102 5.61 -10.32 -12.46
C GLY A 102 5.24 -11.79 -12.65
N LEU A 103 5.32 -12.57 -11.57
CA LEU A 103 4.97 -13.99 -11.55
C LEU A 103 3.68 -14.23 -10.79
N ALA A 104 2.79 -15.02 -11.36
CA ALA A 104 1.49 -15.38 -10.78
C ALA A 104 0.67 -14.15 -10.30
N VAL A 105 0.79 -13.02 -11.01
CA VAL A 105 0.24 -11.73 -10.56
C VAL A 105 -1.24 -11.80 -10.26
N ARG A 106 -2.05 -12.40 -11.11
CA ARG A 106 -3.50 -12.55 -10.88
C ARG A 106 -3.83 -13.37 -9.63
N TRP A 107 -2.97 -14.34 -9.30
CA TRP A 107 -3.18 -15.19 -8.12
C TRP A 107 -2.80 -14.48 -6.84
N ILE A 108 -1.65 -13.81 -6.83
CA ILE A 108 -1.19 -13.12 -5.61
C ILE A 108 -2.02 -11.85 -5.31
N THR A 109 -2.63 -11.25 -6.32
CA THR A 109 -3.55 -10.11 -6.08
C THR A 109 -4.78 -10.51 -5.28
N ILE A 110 -5.23 -11.78 -5.31
CA ILE A 110 -6.40 -12.23 -4.54
C ILE A 110 -6.15 -12.09 -3.01
N PRO A 111 -5.14 -12.74 -2.42
CA PRO A 111 -4.88 -12.57 -0.99
C PRO A 111 -4.49 -11.12 -0.63
N LEU A 112 -3.78 -10.39 -1.50
CA LEU A 112 -3.49 -8.97 -1.27
C LEU A 112 -4.76 -8.10 -1.25
N LEU A 113 -5.75 -8.37 -2.11
CA LEU A 113 -7.06 -7.72 -2.06
C LEU A 113 -7.78 -7.98 -0.73
N VAL A 114 -7.76 -9.24 -0.26
CA VAL A 114 -8.32 -9.60 1.05
C VAL A 114 -7.62 -8.81 2.17
N THR A 115 -6.29 -8.73 2.14
CA THR A 115 -5.52 -7.95 3.12
C THR A 115 -5.94 -6.47 3.12
N MET A 116 -6.16 -5.86 1.95
CA MET A 116 -6.62 -4.47 1.86
C MET A 116 -8.04 -4.29 2.41
N VAL A 117 -8.95 -5.23 2.17
CA VAL A 117 -10.30 -5.20 2.75
C VAL A 117 -10.24 -5.31 4.28
N VAL A 118 -9.46 -6.26 4.79
CA VAL A 118 -9.27 -6.43 6.24
C VAL A 118 -8.68 -5.15 6.84
N ALA A 119 -7.63 -4.59 6.26
CA ALA A 119 -7.03 -3.34 6.72
C ALA A 119 -8.03 -2.18 6.71
N ALA A 120 -8.78 -2.02 5.62
CA ALA A 120 -9.80 -0.96 5.51
C ALA A 120 -10.86 -1.08 6.60
N VAL A 121 -11.37 -2.28 6.86
CA VAL A 121 -12.49 -2.51 7.80
C VAL A 121 -12.02 -2.52 9.26
N SER A 122 -10.91 -3.20 9.57
CA SER A 122 -10.47 -3.40 10.96
C SER A 122 -9.59 -2.28 11.51
N VAL A 123 -8.84 -1.59 10.65
CA VAL A 123 -7.86 -0.56 11.08
C VAL A 123 -8.35 0.85 10.76
N HIS A 124 -8.84 1.06 9.55
CA HIS A 124 -9.00 2.41 8.98
C HIS A 124 -10.44 2.93 9.02
N TRP A 125 -11.45 2.05 9.11
CA TRP A 125 -12.87 2.42 8.97
C TRP A 125 -13.30 3.52 9.92
N GLN A 126 -12.93 3.41 11.19
CA GLN A 126 -13.29 4.37 12.23
C GLN A 126 -12.64 5.76 12.04
N ASN A 127 -11.63 5.85 11.20
CA ASN A 127 -10.91 7.10 10.93
C ASN A 127 -11.51 7.88 9.74
N GLY A 128 -12.56 7.34 9.08
CA GLY A 128 -13.14 7.92 7.89
C GLY A 128 -12.26 7.75 6.65
N TRP A 129 -12.43 8.66 5.67
CA TRP A 129 -11.77 8.51 4.37
C TRP A 129 -10.31 8.99 4.36
N LEU A 130 -10.06 10.20 4.86
CA LEU A 130 -8.80 10.92 4.67
C LEU A 130 -7.60 10.23 5.32
N ALA A 131 -6.51 10.07 4.59
CA ALA A 131 -5.23 9.59 5.12
C ALA A 131 -4.54 10.66 5.99
N ILE A 132 -4.57 11.91 5.54
CA ILE A 132 -4.07 13.09 6.26
C ILE A 132 -5.28 13.94 6.63
N ALA A 133 -5.35 14.41 7.87
CA ALA A 133 -6.47 15.24 8.33
C ALA A 133 -6.58 16.53 7.53
N SER A 134 -7.80 16.87 7.15
CA SER A 134 -8.18 18.16 6.57
C SER A 134 -9.44 18.66 7.27
N GLY A 135 -9.46 19.94 7.58
CA GLY A 135 -10.63 20.61 8.15
C GLY A 135 -11.67 21.05 7.10
N THR A 136 -11.43 20.77 5.82
CA THR A 136 -12.30 21.20 4.72
C THR A 136 -12.47 20.10 3.66
N GLY A 137 -13.55 20.20 2.87
CA GLY A 137 -13.82 19.29 1.78
C GLY A 137 -14.87 18.24 2.09
N VAL A 138 -15.29 17.48 1.07
CA VAL A 138 -16.40 16.50 1.13
C VAL A 138 -16.17 15.33 2.09
N PHE A 139 -14.92 15.08 2.47
CA PHE A 139 -14.54 13.99 3.38
C PHE A 139 -14.08 14.49 4.75
N ALA A 140 -14.17 15.79 5.02
CA ALA A 140 -13.92 16.34 6.35
C ALA A 140 -14.98 15.81 7.33
N THR A 141 -14.54 15.52 8.55
CA THR A 141 -15.35 15.02 9.65
C THR A 141 -15.05 15.83 10.90
N GLU A 142 -15.92 15.82 11.90
CA GLU A 142 -15.68 16.46 13.20
C GLU A 142 -14.33 16.04 13.81
N ARG A 143 -13.93 14.78 13.60
CA ARG A 143 -12.62 14.26 14.02
C ARG A 143 -11.48 15.00 13.31
N THR A 144 -11.54 15.16 11.98
CA THR A 144 -10.47 15.79 11.20
C THR A 144 -10.47 17.31 11.39
N GLU A 145 -11.63 17.94 11.54
CA GLU A 145 -11.75 19.37 11.88
C GLU A 145 -11.13 19.67 13.24
N GLY A 146 -11.51 18.93 14.28
CA GLY A 146 -10.92 19.09 15.60
C GLY A 146 -9.42 18.73 15.67
N ALA A 147 -8.94 17.86 14.78
CA ALA A 147 -7.49 17.59 14.67
C ALA A 147 -6.73 18.80 14.07
N ILE A 148 -7.30 19.48 13.08
CA ILE A 148 -6.69 20.69 12.50
C ILE A 148 -6.70 21.84 13.50
N GLU A 149 -7.79 22.06 14.22
CA GLU A 149 -7.85 23.09 15.28
C GLU A 149 -6.73 22.89 16.32
N ARG A 150 -6.53 21.63 16.78
CA ARG A 150 -5.46 21.31 17.74
C ARG A 150 -4.07 21.45 17.14
N LEU A 151 -3.92 21.12 15.86
CA LEU A 151 -2.65 21.31 15.14
C LEU A 151 -2.30 22.80 15.05
N ASP A 152 -3.26 23.66 14.79
CA ASP A 152 -3.03 25.11 14.67
C ASP A 152 -2.63 25.72 16.01
N VAL A 153 -3.26 25.28 17.11
CA VAL A 153 -2.85 25.66 18.47
C VAL A 153 -1.42 25.18 18.75
N ALA A 154 -1.09 23.92 18.40
CA ALA A 154 0.24 23.39 18.60
C ALA A 154 1.30 24.14 17.77
N LYS A 155 0.99 24.52 16.53
CA LYS A 155 1.86 25.34 15.70
C LYS A 155 2.09 26.73 16.34
N GLY A 156 1.05 27.36 16.88
CA GLY A 156 1.16 28.63 17.59
C GLY A 156 2.12 28.55 18.79
N ILE A 157 2.00 27.52 19.62
CA ILE A 157 2.90 27.27 20.74
C ILE A 157 4.36 27.06 20.25
N LEU A 158 4.56 26.30 19.18
CA LEU A 158 5.88 26.05 18.62
C LEU A 158 6.49 27.32 17.99
N GLN A 159 5.69 28.20 17.41
CA GLN A 159 6.13 29.50 16.88
C GLN A 159 6.57 30.45 17.98
N GLU A 160 5.88 30.43 19.13
CA GLU A 160 6.17 31.32 20.25
C GLU A 160 7.34 30.82 21.13
N HIS A 161 7.41 29.50 21.36
CA HIS A 161 8.32 28.91 22.35
C HIS A 161 9.34 27.93 21.75
N GLY A 162 9.28 27.63 20.44
CA GLY A 162 10.15 26.67 19.76
C GLY A 162 10.93 27.26 18.60
N ASN A 163 11.79 26.44 18.00
CA ASN A 163 12.43 26.77 16.75
C ASN A 163 11.58 26.24 15.58
N TYR A 164 10.51 26.95 15.26
CA TYR A 164 9.51 26.52 14.27
C TYR A 164 10.10 26.33 12.87
N ASP A 165 11.00 27.25 12.45
CA ASP A 165 11.64 27.19 11.14
C ASP A 165 12.48 25.93 10.98
N TRP A 166 13.25 25.56 12.00
CA TRP A 166 14.00 24.32 12.01
C TRP A 166 13.10 23.06 12.02
N LEU A 167 12.02 23.10 12.82
CA LEU A 167 11.06 21.97 12.89
C LEU A 167 10.32 21.74 11.58
N THR A 168 10.18 22.76 10.73
CA THR A 168 9.45 22.70 9.46
C THR A 168 10.36 22.80 8.23
N GLU A 169 11.67 22.82 8.41
CA GLU A 169 12.67 22.91 7.32
C GLU A 169 12.47 21.79 6.29
N ASN A 170 12.16 20.59 6.74
CA ASN A 170 11.97 19.41 5.88
C ASN A 170 10.48 19.11 5.56
N GLY A 171 9.56 20.02 5.86
CA GLY A 171 8.14 19.87 5.55
C GLY A 171 7.19 20.38 6.63
N SER A 172 5.93 20.52 6.27
CA SER A 172 4.90 21.03 7.17
C SER A 172 4.48 19.97 8.20
N LEU A 173 4.15 20.44 9.41
CA LEU A 173 3.49 19.60 10.42
C LEU A 173 2.06 19.28 9.98
N VAL A 174 1.71 18.00 9.97
CA VAL A 174 0.39 17.48 9.59
C VAL A 174 -0.07 16.46 10.62
N VAL A 175 -1.38 16.25 10.72
CA VAL A 175 -1.95 15.16 11.53
C VAL A 175 -2.24 13.98 10.62
N LEU A 176 -1.62 12.84 10.89
CA LEU A 176 -1.94 11.58 10.23
C LEU A 176 -3.30 11.09 10.76
N ASN A 177 -4.31 11.12 9.91
CA ASN A 177 -5.64 10.61 10.24
C ASN A 177 -5.77 9.09 10.04
N ASN A 178 -4.95 8.54 9.13
CA ASN A 178 -4.90 7.11 8.85
C ASN A 178 -6.24 6.51 8.42
N GLY A 179 -6.99 7.22 7.56
CA GLY A 179 -8.27 6.76 7.02
C GLY A 179 -8.12 5.72 5.91
N ILE A 180 -9.23 5.36 5.29
CA ILE A 180 -9.36 4.27 4.30
C ILE A 180 -8.64 4.57 2.98
N GLU A 181 -8.32 5.81 2.69
CA GLU A 181 -7.87 6.31 1.37
C GLU A 181 -6.74 5.48 0.76
N PHE A 182 -5.68 5.18 1.53
CA PHE A 182 -4.58 4.37 1.01
C PHE A 182 -4.97 2.92 0.78
N ALA A 183 -5.70 2.30 1.71
CA ALA A 183 -6.16 0.93 1.56
C ALA A 183 -7.08 0.77 0.34
N ALA A 184 -7.98 1.74 0.11
CA ALA A 184 -8.85 1.78 -1.06
C ALA A 184 -8.06 1.99 -2.37
N THR A 185 -7.07 2.86 -2.37
CA THR A 185 -6.19 3.10 -3.53
C THR A 185 -5.44 1.83 -3.91
N TYR A 186 -4.83 1.16 -2.95
CA TYR A 186 -4.09 -0.10 -3.20
C TYR A 186 -5.03 -1.22 -3.62
N PHE A 187 -6.23 -1.28 -3.04
CA PHE A 187 -7.27 -2.21 -3.47
C PHE A 187 -7.63 -2.03 -4.96
N ILE A 188 -7.88 -0.79 -5.40
CA ILE A 188 -8.22 -0.49 -6.80
C ILE A 188 -7.05 -0.84 -7.74
N MET A 189 -5.80 -0.56 -7.34
CA MET A 189 -4.62 -0.93 -8.10
C MET A 189 -4.46 -2.44 -8.23
N LEU A 190 -4.67 -3.19 -7.15
CA LEU A 190 -4.64 -4.66 -7.15
C LEU A 190 -5.77 -5.24 -7.99
N LEU A 191 -6.98 -4.65 -7.93
CA LEU A 191 -8.11 -5.05 -8.76
C LEU A 191 -7.80 -4.83 -10.25
N ALA A 192 -7.17 -3.73 -10.60
CA ALA A 192 -6.71 -3.48 -11.96
C ALA A 192 -5.70 -4.57 -12.40
N LEU A 193 -4.72 -4.92 -11.57
CA LEU A 193 -3.76 -6.01 -11.85
C LEU A 193 -4.43 -7.38 -11.96
N PHE A 194 -5.45 -7.64 -11.16
CA PHE A 194 -6.22 -8.89 -11.24
C PHE A 194 -6.83 -9.08 -12.64
N PHE A 195 -7.41 -8.03 -13.20
CA PHE A 195 -8.02 -8.10 -14.54
C PHE A 195 -7.00 -7.99 -15.68
N MET A 196 -6.05 -7.06 -15.59
CA MET A 196 -5.03 -6.84 -16.64
C MET A 196 -3.93 -7.92 -16.62
N GLY A 197 -3.63 -8.50 -15.46
CA GLY A 197 -2.48 -9.38 -15.26
C GLY A 197 -1.16 -8.63 -15.14
N ALA A 198 -0.07 -9.36 -15.27
CA ALA A 198 1.29 -8.84 -15.06
C ALA A 198 1.82 -7.89 -16.14
N GLY A 199 1.12 -7.79 -17.28
CA GLY A 199 1.57 -7.04 -18.45
C GLY A 199 2.52 -7.85 -19.35
N LYS A 200 2.90 -7.25 -20.48
CA LYS A 200 3.79 -7.85 -21.50
C LYS A 200 5.25 -7.50 -21.18
N TYR A 201 6.17 -8.23 -21.75
CA TYR A 201 7.63 -8.03 -21.79
C TYR A 201 8.32 -8.09 -20.43
N PHE A 202 7.94 -7.30 -19.46
CA PHE A 202 8.57 -7.16 -18.13
C PHE A 202 7.88 -8.00 -17.06
N SER A 203 7.41 -9.22 -17.41
CA SER A 203 6.80 -10.15 -16.46
C SER A 203 7.14 -11.59 -16.80
N MET A 204 7.35 -12.41 -15.78
CA MET A 204 7.56 -13.84 -15.94
C MET A 204 6.30 -14.52 -16.49
N ASP A 205 5.10 -14.09 -16.06
CA ASP A 205 3.83 -14.61 -16.56
C ASP A 205 3.72 -14.52 -18.09
N TYR A 206 4.19 -13.41 -18.69
CA TYR A 206 4.19 -13.24 -20.13
C TYR A 206 5.09 -14.26 -20.85
N TRP A 207 6.32 -14.45 -20.34
CA TRP A 207 7.29 -15.36 -20.96
C TRP A 207 6.89 -16.81 -20.80
N ILE A 208 6.33 -17.19 -19.62
CA ILE A 208 5.77 -18.52 -19.38
C ILE A 208 4.59 -18.77 -20.33
N ALA A 209 3.64 -17.82 -20.41
CA ALA A 209 2.49 -17.96 -21.30
C ALA A 209 2.91 -18.08 -22.77
N ARG A 210 3.90 -17.29 -23.21
CA ARG A 210 4.43 -17.34 -24.58
C ARG A 210 5.10 -18.69 -24.90
N ARG A 211 5.73 -19.32 -23.91
CA ARG A 211 6.44 -20.60 -24.09
C ARG A 211 5.50 -21.80 -24.06
N TRP A 212 4.49 -21.78 -23.18
CA TRP A 212 3.72 -22.97 -22.82
C TRP A 212 2.22 -22.90 -23.17
N ARG A 213 1.63 -21.72 -23.35
CA ARG A 213 0.26 -21.58 -23.86
C ARG A 213 0.30 -21.59 -25.40
N ARG A 214 -0.13 -22.71 -25.98
CA ARG A 214 -0.48 -22.82 -27.41
C ARG A 214 -1.95 -22.61 -27.57
#